data_ce58d5073e3890a15176662f9f00cd84
#
_entry.id   ce58d5073e3890a15176662f9f00cd84
#
_cell.length_a   1.000
_cell.length_b   1.000
_cell.length_c   1.000
_cell.angle_alpha   90.00
_cell.angle_beta   90.00
_cell.angle_gamma   90.00
#
_symmetry.space_group_name_H-M   'P 1'
#
loop_
_entity.id
_entity.type
_entity.pdbx_description
1 polymer ?
#
loop_
_entity_poly.entity_id
_entity_poly.type
_entity_poly.pdbx_seq_one_letter_code
_entity_poly.pdbx_strand_id
1 'polypeptide(L)'
;MSKHCLHQLSCNSFLECEAFTYKFAEEIRKLYFGAVTPGYDFMTRLRGGIESFLPSNAHEIAENRLYVSITNTKNGKNYLVSNFASREDLIKVLLASSFVPVYAGIKAVEYKGEKWIDGGLTNGLPILPVGRTVTVSPFSGRLDICPQDKGYVDLYVKVAKQDLMLSVANLVRLNQALFPPSQKEMESLYQNGFDDAVHFLLKENWFE
;
A
#
# COMPACT_ATOMS: atom_id res chain seq x y z
N MET A 1 14.37 17.52 -22.24
CA MET A 1 13.16 16.67 -22.27
C MET A 1 11.97 17.54 -21.88
N SER A 2 10.94 17.68 -22.73
CA SER A 2 9.82 18.59 -22.46
C SER A 2 8.95 18.06 -21.32
N LYS A 3 8.32 18.98 -20.54
CA LYS A 3 7.37 18.62 -19.46
C LYS A 3 6.26 17.68 -19.96
N HIS A 4 5.90 17.77 -21.22
CA HIS A 4 4.88 16.91 -21.87
C HIS A 4 5.33 15.44 -21.98
N CYS A 5 6.61 15.18 -22.26
CA CYS A 5 7.14 13.81 -22.35
C CYS A 5 7.23 13.14 -20.98
N LEU A 6 7.58 13.90 -19.93
CA LEU A 6 7.59 13.39 -18.55
C LEU A 6 6.19 13.05 -18.04
N HIS A 7 5.19 13.88 -18.36
CA HIS A 7 3.80 13.64 -18.00
C HIS A 7 3.24 12.38 -18.70
N GLN A 8 3.59 12.17 -19.97
CA GLN A 8 3.12 11.01 -20.74
C GLN A 8 3.76 9.70 -20.28
N LEU A 9 5.06 9.72 -19.90
CA LEU A 9 5.75 8.56 -19.32
C LEU A 9 5.19 8.18 -17.94
N SER A 10 4.88 9.16 -17.09
CA SER A 10 4.27 8.89 -15.78
C SER A 10 2.83 8.36 -15.89
N CYS A 11 2.06 8.84 -16.85
CA CYS A 11 0.70 8.37 -17.12
C CYS A 11 0.68 6.92 -17.64
N ASN A 12 1.58 6.55 -18.55
CA ASN A 12 1.69 5.18 -19.04
C ASN A 12 2.07 4.20 -17.93
N SER A 13 3.05 4.55 -17.10
CA SER A 13 3.44 3.69 -15.96
C SER A 13 2.31 3.51 -14.95
N PHE A 14 1.49 4.54 -14.73
CA PHE A 14 0.30 4.44 -13.86
C PHE A 14 -0.72 3.47 -14.43
N LEU A 15 -1.08 3.58 -15.71
CA LEU A 15 -2.02 2.68 -16.38
C LEU A 15 -1.53 1.22 -16.40
N GLU A 16 -0.23 0.99 -16.57
CA GLU A 16 0.37 -0.33 -16.50
C GLU A 16 0.29 -0.93 -15.08
N CYS A 17 0.55 -0.13 -14.04
CA CYS A 17 0.38 -0.55 -12.65
C CYS A 17 -1.07 -0.87 -12.32
N GLU A 18 -2.01 -0.06 -12.79
CA GLU A 18 -3.44 -0.30 -12.63
C GLU A 18 -3.86 -1.61 -13.29
N ALA A 19 -3.51 -1.81 -14.57
CA ALA A 19 -3.81 -3.05 -15.30
C ALA A 19 -3.20 -4.28 -14.62
N PHE A 20 -1.98 -4.18 -14.11
CA PHE A 20 -1.36 -5.24 -13.33
C PHE A 20 -2.15 -5.53 -12.06
N THR A 21 -2.59 -4.50 -11.33
CA THR A 21 -3.35 -4.66 -10.08
C THR A 21 -4.66 -5.41 -10.32
N TYR A 22 -5.43 -5.04 -11.35
CA TYR A 22 -6.65 -5.76 -11.72
C TYR A 22 -6.39 -7.21 -12.11
N LYS A 23 -5.37 -7.45 -12.92
CA LYS A 23 -4.99 -8.80 -13.34
C LYS A 23 -4.52 -9.66 -12.16
N PHE A 24 -3.73 -9.08 -11.26
CA PHE A 24 -3.22 -9.77 -10.08
C PHE A 24 -4.36 -10.09 -9.09
N ALA A 25 -5.27 -9.16 -8.87
CA ALA A 25 -6.46 -9.38 -8.06
C ALA A 25 -7.36 -10.49 -8.65
N GLU A 26 -7.56 -10.50 -9.97
CA GLU A 26 -8.32 -11.56 -10.65
C GLU A 26 -7.65 -12.92 -10.53
N GLU A 27 -6.33 -12.99 -10.63
CA GLU A 27 -5.54 -14.21 -10.42
C GLU A 27 -5.78 -14.78 -9.02
N ILE A 28 -5.64 -13.92 -7.97
CA ILE A 28 -5.86 -14.33 -6.58
C ILE A 28 -7.32 -14.77 -6.34
N ARG A 29 -8.30 -14.06 -6.92
CA ARG A 29 -9.73 -14.38 -6.77
C ARG A 29 -10.10 -15.74 -7.37
N LYS A 30 -9.39 -16.20 -8.39
CA LYS A 30 -9.61 -17.55 -9.00
C LYS A 30 -9.08 -18.68 -8.13
N LEU A 31 -8.25 -18.38 -7.13
CA LEU A 31 -7.73 -19.37 -6.21
C LEU A 31 -8.75 -19.67 -5.11
N TYR A 32 -8.88 -20.93 -4.74
CA TYR A 32 -9.91 -21.39 -3.80
C TYR A 32 -9.82 -20.72 -2.41
N PHE A 33 -8.59 -20.49 -1.93
CA PHE A 33 -8.32 -19.79 -0.67
C PHE A 33 -7.60 -18.44 -0.87
N GLY A 34 -7.74 -17.81 -2.05
CA GLY A 34 -7.02 -16.59 -2.35
C GLY A 34 -5.49 -16.77 -2.26
N ALA A 35 -4.79 -15.76 -1.74
CA ALA A 35 -3.33 -15.79 -1.63
C ALA A 35 -2.79 -16.89 -0.71
N VAL A 36 -3.59 -17.41 0.23
CA VAL A 36 -3.18 -18.50 1.15
C VAL A 36 -3.36 -19.91 0.55
N THR A 37 -3.71 -20.03 -0.73
CA THR A 37 -3.84 -21.31 -1.43
C THR A 37 -2.52 -22.06 -1.38
N PRO A 38 -2.51 -23.36 -0.92
CA PRO A 38 -1.29 -24.16 -0.92
C PRO A 38 -0.64 -24.23 -2.31
N GLY A 39 0.67 -23.98 -2.38
CA GLY A 39 1.44 -23.99 -3.62
C GLY A 39 1.41 -22.67 -4.41
N TYR A 40 0.62 -21.68 -4.02
CA TYR A 40 0.67 -20.35 -4.60
C TYR A 40 1.75 -19.49 -3.92
N ASP A 41 2.69 -19.00 -4.70
CA ASP A 41 3.75 -18.11 -4.19
C ASP A 41 3.41 -16.64 -4.49
N PHE A 42 2.64 -16.05 -3.58
CA PHE A 42 2.22 -14.64 -3.63
C PHE A 42 3.43 -13.70 -3.75
N MET A 43 4.49 -13.94 -2.97
CA MET A 43 5.64 -13.05 -2.92
C MET A 43 6.47 -13.08 -4.19
N THR A 44 6.67 -14.25 -4.79
CA THR A 44 7.34 -14.36 -6.09
C THR A 44 6.52 -13.68 -7.19
N ARG A 45 5.21 -13.82 -7.16
CA ARG A 45 4.32 -13.18 -8.13
C ARG A 45 4.32 -11.65 -7.99
N LEU A 46 4.26 -11.14 -6.75
CA LEU A 46 4.36 -9.72 -6.44
C LEU A 46 5.73 -9.15 -6.86
N ARG A 47 6.82 -9.88 -6.57
CA ARG A 47 8.16 -9.51 -6.98
C ARG A 47 8.27 -9.32 -8.50
N GLY A 48 7.76 -10.26 -9.28
CA GLY A 48 7.75 -10.14 -10.75
C GLY A 48 7.03 -8.90 -11.24
N GLY A 49 5.91 -8.52 -10.59
CA GLY A 49 5.22 -7.26 -10.89
C GLY A 49 6.08 -6.04 -10.57
N ILE A 50 6.64 -5.96 -9.37
CA ILE A 50 7.51 -4.86 -8.95
C ILE A 50 8.70 -4.71 -9.90
N GLU A 51 9.35 -5.81 -10.25
CA GLU A 51 10.50 -5.82 -11.17
C GLU A 51 10.17 -5.31 -12.57
N SER A 52 8.96 -5.54 -13.06
CA SER A 52 8.52 -5.10 -14.38
C SER A 52 8.29 -3.59 -14.48
N PHE A 53 7.95 -2.92 -13.36
CA PHE A 53 7.66 -1.47 -13.34
C PHE A 53 8.84 -0.60 -12.93
N LEU A 54 9.74 -1.14 -12.09
CA LEU A 54 10.85 -0.35 -11.58
C LEU A 54 11.96 -0.20 -12.62
N PRO A 55 12.36 1.03 -12.98
CA PRO A 55 13.52 1.27 -13.82
C PRO A 55 14.83 0.83 -13.13
N SER A 56 15.89 0.70 -13.89
CA SER A 56 17.19 0.24 -13.38
C SER A 56 17.77 1.13 -12.27
N ASN A 57 17.51 2.44 -12.34
CA ASN A 57 17.94 3.45 -11.36
C ASN A 57 16.84 3.85 -10.36
N ALA A 58 15.80 3.02 -10.17
CA ALA A 58 14.68 3.33 -9.27
C ALA A 58 15.14 3.64 -7.84
N HIS A 59 16.17 2.97 -7.34
CA HIS A 59 16.72 3.18 -6.00
C HIS A 59 17.32 4.59 -5.83
N GLU A 60 18.00 5.12 -6.86
CA GLU A 60 18.55 6.49 -6.87
C GLU A 60 17.41 7.52 -6.88
N ILE A 61 16.36 7.29 -7.68
CA ILE A 61 15.19 8.17 -7.76
C ILE A 61 14.43 8.18 -6.43
N ALA A 62 14.35 7.04 -5.74
CA ALA A 62 13.62 6.86 -4.49
C ALA A 62 14.39 7.38 -3.25
N GLU A 63 15.71 7.54 -3.35
CA GLU A 63 16.56 7.90 -2.22
C GLU A 63 16.10 9.21 -1.54
N ASN A 64 15.85 9.15 -0.22
CA ASN A 64 15.34 10.24 0.61
C ASN A 64 14.04 10.91 0.12
N ARG A 65 13.34 10.28 -0.83
CA ARG A 65 12.03 10.71 -1.36
C ARG A 65 10.93 9.71 -1.04
N LEU A 66 11.25 8.42 -1.08
CA LEU A 66 10.37 7.34 -0.68
C LEU A 66 10.77 6.84 0.71
N TYR A 67 9.81 6.79 1.61
CA TYR A 67 9.96 6.25 2.97
C TYR A 67 9.07 5.02 3.10
N VAL A 68 9.69 3.85 3.26
CA VAL A 68 8.98 2.57 3.34
C VAL A 68 8.98 2.06 4.78
N SER A 69 7.79 1.83 5.30
CA SER A 69 7.59 1.30 6.66
C SER A 69 7.73 -0.22 6.65
N ILE A 70 8.63 -0.74 7.48
CA ILE A 70 8.84 -2.17 7.69
C ILE A 70 8.99 -2.48 9.18
N THR A 71 8.60 -3.70 9.59
CA THR A 71 8.68 -4.17 10.97
C THR A 71 9.74 -5.24 11.12
N ASN A 72 10.67 -5.06 12.04
CA ASN A 72 11.69 -6.05 12.35
C ASN A 72 11.07 -7.20 13.17
N THR A 73 11.23 -8.44 12.71
CA THR A 73 10.62 -9.60 13.39
C THR A 73 11.28 -9.95 14.73
N LYS A 74 12.55 -9.57 14.93
CA LYS A 74 13.31 -9.91 16.15
C LYS A 74 12.93 -9.04 17.34
N ASN A 75 12.72 -7.74 17.10
CA ASN A 75 12.45 -6.77 18.18
C ASN A 75 11.06 -6.12 18.12
N GLY A 76 10.27 -6.41 17.08
CA GLY A 76 8.94 -5.85 16.89
C GLY A 76 8.91 -4.35 16.59
N LYS A 77 10.06 -3.72 16.35
CA LYS A 77 10.13 -2.27 16.10
C LYS A 77 9.87 -1.95 14.63
N ASN A 78 9.24 -0.80 14.43
CA ASN A 78 9.07 -0.20 13.10
C ASN A 78 10.31 0.56 12.67
N TYR A 79 10.63 0.47 11.39
CA TYR A 79 11.69 1.23 10.73
C TYR A 79 11.16 1.85 9.45
N LEU A 80 11.52 3.11 9.23
CA LEU A 80 11.30 3.82 7.96
C LEU A 80 12.60 3.79 7.16
N VAL A 81 12.57 3.09 6.04
CA VAL A 81 13.72 2.97 5.14
C VAL A 81 13.55 3.94 3.98
N SER A 82 14.53 4.81 3.77
CA SER A 82 14.55 5.80 2.68
C SER A 82 15.87 5.83 1.90
N ASN A 83 16.83 4.98 2.30
CA ASN A 83 18.11 4.84 1.62
C ASN A 83 18.28 3.42 1.10
N PHE A 84 18.51 3.28 -0.19
CA PHE A 84 18.56 2.01 -0.92
C PHE A 84 19.89 1.91 -1.68
N ALA A 85 20.78 1.00 -1.24
CA ALA A 85 22.10 0.84 -1.85
C ALA A 85 22.05 0.30 -3.28
N SER A 86 20.95 -0.33 -3.68
CA SER A 86 20.73 -0.90 -5.00
C SER A 86 19.25 -1.02 -5.33
N ARG A 87 18.93 -1.26 -6.62
CA ARG A 87 17.57 -1.62 -7.05
C ARG A 87 17.04 -2.85 -6.32
N GLU A 88 17.89 -3.84 -6.07
CA GLU A 88 17.53 -5.06 -5.33
C GLU A 88 17.19 -4.75 -3.87
N ASP A 89 17.91 -3.84 -3.22
CA ASP A 89 17.59 -3.38 -1.87
C ASP A 89 16.21 -2.71 -1.81
N LEU A 90 15.89 -1.84 -2.79
CA LEU A 90 14.57 -1.24 -2.89
C LEU A 90 13.49 -2.30 -3.05
N ILE A 91 13.67 -3.28 -3.95
CA ILE A 91 12.72 -4.37 -4.17
C ILE A 91 12.50 -5.16 -2.89
N LYS A 92 13.56 -5.54 -2.18
CA LYS A 92 13.45 -6.27 -0.90
C LYS A 92 12.68 -5.49 0.16
N VAL A 93 12.90 -4.19 0.26
CA VAL A 93 12.18 -3.34 1.21
C VAL A 93 10.70 -3.21 0.84
N LEU A 94 10.37 -3.06 -0.45
CA LEU A 94 8.99 -3.05 -0.94
C LEU A 94 8.28 -4.39 -0.66
N LEU A 95 8.96 -5.51 -0.91
CA LEU A 95 8.45 -6.83 -0.58
C LEU A 95 8.24 -7.02 0.93
N ALA A 96 9.18 -6.53 1.75
CA ALA A 96 9.05 -6.58 3.21
C ALA A 96 7.81 -5.80 3.68
N SER A 97 7.57 -4.61 3.13
CA SER A 97 6.40 -3.78 3.48
C SER A 97 5.06 -4.33 2.96
N SER A 98 5.09 -5.38 2.15
CA SER A 98 3.90 -6.07 1.63
C SER A 98 3.76 -7.48 2.22
N PHE A 99 4.67 -7.89 3.10
CA PHE A 99 4.64 -9.23 3.67
C PHE A 99 3.79 -9.28 4.93
N VAL A 100 2.53 -9.67 4.77
CA VAL A 100 1.64 -10.00 5.88
C VAL A 100 1.83 -11.47 6.24
N PRO A 101 2.32 -11.80 7.46
CA PRO A 101 2.53 -13.19 7.88
C PRO A 101 1.27 -14.05 7.72
N VAL A 102 1.44 -15.30 7.34
CA VAL A 102 0.42 -16.27 7.00
C VAL A 102 -0.27 -15.99 5.67
N TYR A 103 -0.68 -14.75 5.40
CA TYR A 103 -1.33 -14.36 4.15
C TYR A 103 -0.36 -14.40 2.96
N ALA A 104 0.78 -13.75 3.07
CA ALA A 104 1.79 -13.66 2.01
C ALA A 104 2.83 -14.80 2.08
N GLY A 105 2.73 -15.67 3.08
CA GLY A 105 3.63 -16.79 3.29
C GLY A 105 4.10 -16.92 4.74
N ILE A 106 5.02 -17.86 4.98
CA ILE A 106 5.52 -18.17 6.33
C ILE A 106 6.91 -17.56 6.55
N LYS A 107 7.70 -17.38 5.48
CA LYS A 107 9.08 -16.89 5.58
C LYS A 107 9.11 -15.38 5.35
N ALA A 108 9.37 -14.63 6.41
CA ALA A 108 9.60 -13.19 6.34
C ALA A 108 10.73 -12.83 5.35
N VAL A 109 10.66 -11.61 4.81
CA VAL A 109 11.64 -11.14 3.82
C VAL A 109 12.98 -10.88 4.51
N GLU A 110 14.06 -11.40 3.93
CA GLU A 110 15.41 -11.15 4.41
C GLU A 110 16.02 -9.92 3.73
N TYR A 111 16.41 -8.94 4.55
CA TYR A 111 17.07 -7.72 4.11
C TYR A 111 18.15 -7.32 5.12
N LYS A 112 19.38 -7.10 4.63
CA LYS A 112 20.57 -6.77 5.43
C LYS A 112 20.80 -7.74 6.61
N GLY A 113 20.61 -9.06 6.36
CA GLY A 113 20.84 -10.12 7.36
C GLY A 113 19.77 -10.23 8.46
N GLU A 114 18.68 -9.47 8.38
CA GLU A 114 17.56 -9.52 9.30
C GLU A 114 16.26 -9.88 8.58
N LYS A 115 15.24 -10.31 9.35
CA LYS A 115 13.91 -10.67 8.84
C LYS A 115 12.92 -9.55 9.08
N TRP A 116 12.16 -9.22 8.04
CA TRP A 116 11.24 -8.08 8.00
C TRP A 116 9.86 -8.47 7.50
N ILE A 117 8.87 -7.82 8.04
CA ILE A 117 7.45 -7.98 7.70
C ILE A 117 6.82 -6.60 7.48
N ASP A 118 5.57 -6.58 7.07
CA ASP A 118 4.81 -5.38 6.79
C ASP A 118 4.86 -4.36 7.93
N GLY A 119 5.22 -3.14 7.58
CA GLY A 119 5.23 -2.00 8.50
C GLY A 119 3.85 -1.59 8.95
N GLY A 120 2.81 -1.93 8.18
CA GLY A 120 1.42 -1.72 8.53
C GLY A 120 0.98 -2.39 9.83
N LEU A 121 1.73 -3.38 10.32
CA LEU A 121 1.48 -4.03 11.60
C LEU A 121 1.91 -3.19 12.81
N THR A 122 2.81 -2.22 12.65
CA THR A 122 3.36 -1.40 13.76
C THR A 122 3.25 0.11 13.52
N ASN A 123 3.30 0.56 12.25
CA ASN A 123 3.14 1.95 11.85
C ASN A 123 2.65 2.01 10.39
N GLY A 124 1.33 1.91 10.21
CA GLY A 124 0.71 1.82 8.89
C GLY A 124 0.67 3.14 8.11
N LEU A 125 0.68 4.29 8.81
CA LEU A 125 0.72 5.62 8.21
C LEU A 125 1.80 6.47 8.90
N PRO A 126 3.06 6.36 8.46
CA PRO A 126 4.15 7.14 9.03
C PRO A 126 3.94 8.65 8.79
N ILE A 127 4.08 9.43 9.86
CA ILE A 127 4.12 10.89 9.78
C ILE A 127 5.58 11.31 9.83
N LEU A 128 6.00 12.07 8.82
CA LEU A 128 7.36 12.58 8.75
C LEU A 128 7.52 13.84 9.64
N PRO A 129 8.71 14.04 10.23
CA PRO A 129 8.92 15.13 11.19
C PRO A 129 9.01 16.51 10.53
N VAL A 130 9.10 16.59 9.21
CA VAL A 130 9.26 17.83 8.46
C VAL A 130 8.14 18.00 7.45
N GLY A 131 7.53 19.18 7.43
CA GLY A 131 6.45 19.52 6.53
C GLY A 131 5.08 18.98 6.99
N ARG A 132 4.05 19.22 6.17
CA ARG A 132 2.72 18.65 6.36
C ARG A 132 2.65 17.25 5.75
N THR A 133 2.24 16.28 6.53
CA THR A 133 1.89 14.94 6.02
C THR A 133 0.39 14.88 5.77
N VAL A 134 -0.02 14.47 4.57
CA VAL A 134 -1.40 14.12 4.23
C VAL A 134 -1.53 12.61 4.37
N THR A 135 -2.46 12.18 5.22
CA THR A 135 -2.72 10.76 5.48
C THR A 135 -3.79 10.24 4.55
N VAL A 136 -3.50 9.14 3.84
CA VAL A 136 -4.43 8.48 2.90
C VAL A 136 -4.65 7.03 3.34
N SER A 137 -5.90 6.63 3.51
CA SER A 137 -6.23 5.27 3.95
C SER A 137 -7.51 4.75 3.30
N PRO A 138 -7.57 3.46 2.96
CA PRO A 138 -8.83 2.85 2.52
C PRO A 138 -9.83 2.64 3.67
N PHE A 139 -9.39 2.84 4.91
CA PHE A 139 -10.22 2.67 6.11
C PHE A 139 -10.71 4.02 6.63
N SER A 140 -11.98 4.08 7.01
CA SER A 140 -12.56 5.24 7.67
C SER A 140 -11.91 5.45 9.05
N GLY A 141 -11.58 6.71 9.36
CA GLY A 141 -10.90 7.07 10.60
C GLY A 141 -10.63 8.58 10.71
N ARG A 142 -9.79 8.96 11.67
CA ARG A 142 -9.32 10.36 11.83
C ARG A 142 -8.12 10.62 10.93
N LEU A 143 -8.37 10.68 9.62
CA LEU A 143 -7.38 10.75 8.55
C LEU A 143 -7.81 11.81 7.53
N ASP A 144 -6.86 12.30 6.72
CA ASP A 144 -7.14 13.40 5.79
C ASP A 144 -7.97 12.93 4.58
N ILE A 145 -7.54 11.86 3.91
CA ILE A 145 -8.24 11.26 2.77
C ILE A 145 -8.61 9.84 3.15
N CYS A 146 -9.89 9.62 3.41
CA CYS A 146 -10.42 8.30 3.76
C CYS A 146 -11.94 8.28 3.56
N PRO A 147 -12.56 7.08 3.44
CA PRO A 147 -14.00 6.95 3.36
C PRO A 147 -14.71 7.59 4.55
N GLN A 148 -15.78 8.32 4.28
CA GLN A 148 -16.59 9.00 5.30
C GLN A 148 -17.79 8.13 5.68
N ASP A 149 -17.59 7.21 6.65
CA ASP A 149 -18.67 6.37 7.15
C ASP A 149 -19.61 7.19 8.04
N LYS A 150 -20.91 7.07 7.81
CA LYS A 150 -21.93 7.59 8.72
C LYS A 150 -22.23 6.52 9.76
N GLY A 151 -21.51 6.52 10.89
CA GLY A 151 -21.75 5.61 12.02
C GLY A 151 -22.76 6.18 13.00
N TYR A 152 -23.53 5.30 13.66
CA TYR A 152 -24.39 5.69 14.80
C TYR A 152 -23.57 5.92 16.08
N VAL A 153 -22.33 5.43 16.12
CA VAL A 153 -21.41 5.56 17.28
C VAL A 153 -20.02 5.81 16.76
N ASP A 154 -19.42 6.92 17.18
CA ASP A 154 -18.02 7.30 16.87
C ASP A 154 -17.05 6.54 17.77
N LEU A 155 -16.96 5.22 17.60
CA LEU A 155 -16.00 4.41 18.32
C LEU A 155 -14.72 4.23 17.48
N TYR A 156 -13.58 4.68 18.01
CA TYR A 156 -12.29 4.54 17.37
C TYR A 156 -11.40 3.58 18.14
N VAL A 157 -10.66 2.77 17.40
CA VAL A 157 -9.61 1.88 17.93
C VAL A 157 -8.26 2.27 17.36
N LYS A 158 -7.25 2.27 18.20
CA LYS A 158 -5.89 2.56 17.75
C LYS A 158 -5.24 1.27 17.23
N VAL A 159 -5.03 1.22 15.91
CA VAL A 159 -4.36 0.11 15.23
C VAL A 159 -3.12 0.66 14.53
N ALA A 160 -1.95 0.10 14.83
CA ALA A 160 -0.68 0.47 14.20
C ALA A 160 -0.46 2.00 14.09
N LYS A 161 -0.75 2.73 15.17
CA LYS A 161 -0.70 4.20 15.32
C LYS A 161 -1.75 4.98 14.52
N GLN A 162 -2.77 4.32 13.99
CA GLN A 162 -3.91 4.95 13.31
C GLN A 162 -5.17 4.87 14.18
N ASP A 163 -5.94 5.95 14.24
CA ASP A 163 -7.26 5.97 14.87
C ASP A 163 -8.31 5.60 13.82
N LEU A 164 -8.62 4.30 13.73
CA LEU A 164 -9.59 3.75 12.78
C LEU A 164 -10.96 3.63 13.43
N MET A 165 -12.01 3.93 12.65
CA MET A 165 -13.38 3.73 13.10
C MET A 165 -13.70 2.23 13.20
N LEU A 166 -14.21 1.79 14.34
CA LEU A 166 -14.73 0.44 14.50
C LEU A 166 -16.12 0.36 13.85
N SER A 167 -16.15 -0.05 12.59
CA SER A 167 -17.38 -0.14 11.79
C SER A 167 -17.44 -1.44 10.99
N VAL A 168 -18.67 -1.88 10.68
CA VAL A 168 -18.88 -3.02 9.78
C VAL A 168 -18.28 -2.71 8.38
N ALA A 169 -18.36 -1.47 7.93
CA ALA A 169 -17.80 -1.05 6.66
C ALA A 169 -16.27 -1.23 6.64
N ASN A 170 -15.56 -0.89 7.72
CA ASN A 170 -14.13 -1.13 7.81
C ASN A 170 -13.76 -2.62 7.87
N LEU A 171 -14.60 -3.46 8.49
CA LEU A 171 -14.42 -4.92 8.42
C LEU A 171 -14.59 -5.46 7.00
N VAL A 172 -15.56 -4.95 6.26
CA VAL A 172 -15.74 -5.29 4.83
C VAL A 172 -14.51 -4.84 4.03
N ARG A 173 -14.00 -3.62 4.22
CA ARG A 173 -12.78 -3.13 3.54
C ARG A 173 -11.56 -3.99 3.87
N LEU A 174 -11.41 -4.41 5.11
CA LEU A 174 -10.33 -5.31 5.50
C LEU A 174 -10.46 -6.67 4.78
N ASN A 175 -11.67 -7.21 4.71
CA ASN A 175 -11.92 -8.43 3.93
C ASN A 175 -11.59 -8.24 2.45
N GLN A 176 -11.99 -7.13 1.85
CA GLN A 176 -11.69 -6.82 0.45
C GLN A 176 -10.19 -6.61 0.18
N ALA A 177 -9.45 -6.11 1.16
CA ALA A 177 -7.98 -5.96 1.07
C ALA A 177 -7.26 -7.32 1.06
N LEU A 178 -7.78 -8.31 1.80
CA LEU A 178 -7.21 -9.67 1.87
C LEU A 178 -7.76 -10.59 0.77
N PHE A 179 -9.01 -10.43 0.42
CA PHE A 179 -9.70 -11.23 -0.61
C PHE A 179 -10.27 -10.28 -1.67
N PRO A 180 -9.52 -10.05 -2.77
CA PRO A 180 -9.88 -9.07 -3.77
C PRO A 180 -11.31 -9.28 -4.30
N PRO A 181 -12.15 -8.23 -4.31
CA PRO A 181 -13.52 -8.30 -4.79
C PRO A 181 -13.57 -8.35 -6.32
N SER A 182 -14.77 -8.37 -6.90
CA SER A 182 -14.94 -8.35 -8.35
C SER A 182 -14.31 -7.10 -8.98
N GLN A 183 -13.99 -7.16 -10.27
CA GLN A 183 -13.44 -6.01 -11.00
C GLN A 183 -14.35 -4.77 -10.87
N LYS A 184 -15.66 -4.96 -11.01
CA LYS A 184 -16.65 -3.87 -10.87
C LYS A 184 -16.60 -3.22 -9.49
N GLU A 185 -16.43 -4.00 -8.44
CA GLU A 185 -16.29 -3.49 -7.07
C GLU A 185 -14.95 -2.78 -6.87
N MET A 186 -13.85 -3.28 -7.48
CA MET A 186 -12.57 -2.60 -7.47
C MET A 186 -12.62 -1.25 -8.19
N GLU A 187 -13.32 -1.16 -9.34
CA GLU A 187 -13.57 0.09 -10.03
C GLU A 187 -14.39 1.08 -9.17
N SER A 188 -15.37 0.56 -8.42
CA SER A 188 -16.13 1.39 -7.46
C SER A 188 -15.26 1.88 -6.31
N LEU A 189 -14.35 1.04 -5.78
CA LEU A 189 -13.38 1.46 -4.75
C LEU A 189 -12.42 2.53 -5.26
N TYR A 190 -11.96 2.40 -6.50
CA TYR A 190 -11.12 3.40 -7.17
C TYR A 190 -11.86 4.75 -7.27
N GLN A 191 -13.12 4.74 -7.76
CA GLN A 191 -13.92 5.95 -7.90
C GLN A 191 -14.19 6.61 -6.53
N ASN A 192 -14.53 5.82 -5.50
CA ASN A 192 -14.72 6.34 -4.15
C ASN A 192 -13.45 7.01 -3.61
N GLY A 193 -12.28 6.40 -3.80
CA GLY A 193 -11.01 6.98 -3.39
C GLY A 193 -10.66 8.26 -4.15
N PHE A 194 -11.01 8.33 -5.44
CA PHE A 194 -10.87 9.55 -6.24
C PHE A 194 -11.76 10.67 -5.69
N ASP A 195 -13.01 10.38 -5.41
CA ASP A 195 -13.98 11.36 -4.88
C ASP A 195 -13.56 11.85 -3.48
N ASP A 196 -13.07 10.96 -2.60
CA ASP A 196 -12.52 11.33 -1.29
C ASP A 196 -11.32 12.28 -1.43
N ALA A 197 -10.42 12.02 -2.40
CA ALA A 197 -9.27 12.88 -2.68
C ALA A 197 -9.69 14.24 -3.21
N VAL A 198 -10.64 14.30 -4.16
CA VAL A 198 -11.20 15.56 -4.69
C VAL A 198 -11.84 16.38 -3.56
N HIS A 199 -12.63 15.73 -2.72
CA HIS A 199 -13.26 16.40 -1.57
C HIS A 199 -12.22 17.02 -0.62
N PHE A 200 -11.14 16.29 -0.30
CA PHE A 200 -10.05 16.81 0.51
C PHE A 200 -9.37 18.03 -0.13
N LEU A 201 -9.02 17.93 -1.43
CA LEU A 201 -8.35 19.01 -2.15
C LEU A 201 -9.19 20.28 -2.22
N LEU A 202 -10.50 20.15 -2.44
CA LEU A 202 -11.45 21.27 -2.41
C LEU A 202 -11.55 21.91 -1.03
N LYS A 203 -11.63 21.09 0.04
CA LYS A 203 -11.67 21.55 1.44
C LYS A 203 -10.41 22.32 1.81
N GLU A 204 -9.25 21.91 1.33
CA GLU A 204 -7.97 22.55 1.61
C GLU A 204 -7.65 23.72 0.67
N ASN A 205 -8.53 24.04 -0.28
CA ASN A 205 -8.33 25.08 -1.32
C ASN A 205 -7.05 24.84 -2.16
N TRP A 206 -6.75 23.58 -2.49
CA TRP A 206 -5.59 23.20 -3.30
C TRP A 206 -5.90 23.08 -4.78
N PHE A 207 -7.13 23.31 -5.19
CA PHE A 207 -7.51 23.55 -6.58
C PHE A 207 -7.47 25.06 -6.86
N GLU A 208 -6.65 25.47 -7.82
CA GLU A 208 -6.72 26.74 -8.51
C GLU A 208 -7.56 26.63 -9.78
#